data_167c013b358bf79ed394f7840e776f2f
#
_entry.id   167c013b358bf79ed394f7840e776f2f
#
_cell.length_a   1.000
_cell.length_b   1.000
_cell.length_c   1.000
_cell.angle_alpha   90.00
_cell.angle_beta   90.00
_cell.angle_gamma   90.00
#
_symmetry.space_group_name_H-M   'P 1'
#
loop_
_entity.id
_entity.type
_entity.pdbx_description
1 polymer ?
#
loop_
_entity_poly.entity_id
_entity_poly.type
_entity_poly.pdbx_seq_one_letter_code
_entity_poly.pdbx_strand_id
1 'polypeptide(L)'
;MTASLAATIRADGAVPGARLPPTDALAQRFGVSRTVVREALARLRAEGLVETRQGSGAFVAGLVGRSLRLEAAGMDDPARVLEILELRMGVETEAAALAATRATPAQTAAIHAAVEALAAAAETGADGVDEDLRFHTAIAEASGNPLFPLVIGFLVEHYRASIHVLRFDGAARQALLRRVVREHAVVADAISRHDSEEARWAIRRHLRDGQQRVLAKVQANTP
;
A
#
# COMPACT_ATOMS: atom_id res chain seq x y z
N MET A 1 -19.25 21.62 -10.85
CA MET A 1 -18.91 20.96 -12.13
C MET A 1 -18.24 19.61 -11.93
N THR A 2 -17.08 19.53 -11.29
CA THR A 2 -16.37 18.23 -11.05
C THR A 2 -17.23 17.19 -10.37
N ALA A 3 -17.90 17.57 -9.27
CA ALA A 3 -18.82 16.67 -8.56
C ALA A 3 -20.01 16.23 -9.42
N SER A 4 -20.59 17.14 -10.23
CA SER A 4 -21.69 16.82 -11.14
C SER A 4 -21.26 15.87 -12.25
N LEU A 5 -20.05 16.09 -12.83
CA LEU A 5 -19.51 15.20 -13.85
C LEU A 5 -19.15 13.83 -13.27
N ALA A 6 -18.58 13.78 -12.06
CA ALA A 6 -18.32 12.53 -11.34
C ALA A 6 -19.62 11.76 -11.02
N ALA A 7 -20.67 12.47 -10.60
CA ALA A 7 -21.99 11.89 -10.36
C ALA A 7 -22.60 11.30 -11.65
N THR A 8 -22.48 12.01 -12.77
CA THR A 8 -22.95 11.54 -14.08
C THR A 8 -22.18 10.27 -14.50
N ILE A 9 -20.85 10.25 -14.38
CA ILE A 9 -20.03 9.08 -14.70
C ILE A 9 -20.47 7.86 -13.86
N ARG A 10 -20.86 8.06 -12.58
CA ARG A 10 -21.35 6.98 -11.72
C ARG A 10 -22.78 6.56 -12.06
N ALA A 11 -23.67 7.53 -12.33
CA ALA A 11 -25.10 7.28 -12.56
C ALA A 11 -25.38 6.66 -13.93
N ASP A 12 -24.62 7.03 -14.97
CA ASP A 12 -24.74 6.49 -16.33
C ASP A 12 -24.22 5.03 -16.42
N GLY A 13 -23.86 4.40 -15.29
CA GLY A 13 -23.32 3.02 -15.24
C GLY A 13 -22.05 2.87 -16.10
N ALA A 14 -21.28 3.92 -16.21
CA ALA A 14 -20.15 4.01 -17.12
C ALA A 14 -19.15 2.89 -16.84
N VAL A 15 -19.08 1.94 -17.76
CA VAL A 15 -18.17 0.79 -17.71
C VAL A 15 -16.72 1.30 -17.84
N PRO A 16 -15.78 0.75 -17.06
CA PRO A 16 -14.35 1.02 -17.25
C PRO A 16 -13.93 0.92 -18.72
N GLY A 17 -13.20 1.93 -19.20
CA GLY A 17 -12.80 2.04 -20.60
C GLY A 17 -13.84 2.72 -21.50
N ALA A 18 -15.02 3.05 -21.01
CA ALA A 18 -16.01 3.79 -21.80
C ALA A 18 -15.50 5.20 -22.13
N ARG A 19 -15.68 5.61 -23.38
CA ARG A 19 -15.29 6.93 -23.84
C ARG A 19 -16.26 7.99 -23.32
N LEU A 20 -15.72 9.05 -22.71
CA LEU A 20 -16.52 10.20 -22.31
C LEU A 20 -16.89 11.06 -23.53
N PRO A 21 -18.03 11.78 -23.48
CA PRO A 21 -18.38 12.73 -24.51
C PRO A 21 -17.27 13.77 -24.72
N PRO A 22 -17.11 14.31 -25.95
CA PRO A 22 -16.16 15.38 -26.22
C PRO A 22 -16.39 16.60 -25.32
N THR A 23 -15.32 17.36 -25.05
CA THR A 23 -15.36 18.57 -24.21
C THR A 23 -16.49 19.53 -24.59
N ASP A 24 -16.75 19.66 -25.90
CA ASP A 24 -17.82 20.55 -26.40
C ASP A 24 -19.22 20.05 -26.03
N ALA A 25 -19.45 18.76 -26.15
CA ALA A 25 -20.70 18.14 -25.77
C ALA A 25 -20.94 18.24 -24.24
N LEU A 26 -19.88 18.03 -23.45
CA LEU A 26 -19.95 18.21 -22.00
C LEU A 26 -20.20 19.68 -21.61
N ALA A 27 -19.54 20.65 -22.29
CA ALA A 27 -19.77 22.08 -22.08
C ALA A 27 -21.24 22.44 -22.34
N GLN A 28 -21.78 21.96 -23.42
CA GLN A 28 -23.19 22.16 -23.80
C GLN A 28 -24.15 21.48 -22.82
N ARG A 29 -23.89 20.21 -22.45
CA ARG A 29 -24.74 19.42 -21.52
C ARG A 29 -24.82 20.06 -20.12
N PHE A 30 -23.74 20.65 -19.64
CA PHE A 30 -23.65 21.25 -18.29
C PHE A 30 -23.81 22.79 -18.29
N GLY A 31 -23.96 23.44 -19.42
CA GLY A 31 -24.14 24.91 -19.53
C GLY A 31 -22.89 25.69 -19.04
N VAL A 32 -21.69 25.18 -19.28
CA VAL A 32 -20.43 25.77 -18.80
C VAL A 32 -19.42 25.97 -19.93
N SER A 33 -18.37 26.75 -19.71
CA SER A 33 -17.32 26.94 -20.71
C SER A 33 -16.46 25.66 -20.90
N ARG A 34 -15.81 25.52 -22.06
CA ARG A 34 -14.84 24.47 -22.35
C ARG A 34 -13.69 24.44 -21.33
N THR A 35 -13.27 25.60 -20.85
CA THR A 35 -12.22 25.72 -19.83
C THR A 35 -12.64 25.03 -18.54
N VAL A 36 -13.86 25.28 -18.06
CA VAL A 36 -14.40 24.65 -16.86
C VAL A 36 -14.50 23.12 -17.00
N VAL A 37 -14.88 22.64 -18.21
CA VAL A 37 -14.89 21.18 -18.48
C VAL A 37 -13.49 20.61 -18.45
N ARG A 38 -12.51 21.29 -19.06
CA ARG A 38 -11.12 20.81 -19.08
C ARG A 38 -10.51 20.76 -17.67
N GLU A 39 -10.79 21.75 -16.83
CA GLU A 39 -10.37 21.75 -15.42
C GLU A 39 -11.05 20.62 -14.64
N ALA A 40 -12.34 20.38 -14.84
CA ALA A 40 -13.06 19.28 -14.22
C ALA A 40 -12.49 17.91 -14.64
N LEU A 41 -12.20 17.72 -15.93
CA LEU A 41 -11.57 16.49 -16.44
C LEU A 41 -10.14 16.33 -15.89
N ALA A 42 -9.38 17.42 -15.76
CA ALA A 42 -8.04 17.36 -15.16
C ALA A 42 -8.09 16.95 -13.69
N ARG A 43 -9.05 17.45 -12.91
CA ARG A 43 -9.29 17.02 -11.53
C ARG A 43 -9.71 15.56 -11.45
N LEU A 44 -10.69 15.13 -12.27
CA LEU A 44 -11.13 13.73 -12.31
C LEU A 44 -10.01 12.78 -12.75
N ARG A 45 -9.10 13.24 -13.63
CA ARG A 45 -7.89 12.50 -13.98
C ARG A 45 -6.94 12.42 -12.81
N ALA A 46 -6.73 13.51 -12.09
CA ALA A 46 -5.95 13.53 -10.86
C ALA A 46 -6.57 12.63 -9.76
N GLU A 47 -7.90 12.48 -9.75
CA GLU A 47 -8.64 11.57 -8.87
C GLU A 47 -8.69 10.12 -9.39
N GLY A 48 -8.06 9.82 -10.55
CA GLY A 48 -8.05 8.48 -11.15
C GLY A 48 -9.42 7.99 -11.64
N LEU A 49 -10.39 8.88 -11.80
CA LEU A 49 -11.73 8.54 -12.32
C LEU A 49 -11.80 8.62 -13.85
N VAL A 50 -10.87 9.34 -14.46
CA VAL A 50 -10.79 9.53 -15.91
C VAL A 50 -9.34 9.36 -16.35
N GLU A 51 -9.13 8.70 -17.48
CA GLU A 51 -7.86 8.65 -18.20
C GLU A 51 -7.97 9.40 -19.53
N THR A 52 -6.87 10.03 -19.98
CA THR A 52 -6.83 10.67 -21.29
C THR A 52 -5.86 9.93 -22.19
N ARG A 53 -6.30 9.60 -23.40
CA ARG A 53 -5.46 9.00 -24.44
C ARG A 53 -5.23 10.03 -25.53
N GLN A 54 -3.96 10.31 -25.84
CA GLN A 54 -3.58 11.32 -26.82
C GLN A 54 -4.30 11.09 -28.16
N GLY A 55 -4.95 12.11 -28.67
CA GLY A 55 -5.74 12.04 -29.93
C GLY A 55 -7.07 11.28 -29.85
N SER A 56 -7.32 10.54 -28.76
CA SER A 56 -8.51 9.67 -28.65
C SER A 56 -9.57 10.20 -27.68
N GLY A 57 -9.22 11.15 -26.81
CA GLY A 57 -10.15 11.78 -25.86
C GLY A 57 -10.01 11.29 -24.42
N ALA A 58 -11.07 11.48 -23.63
CA ALA A 58 -11.16 11.07 -22.25
C ALA A 58 -12.00 9.79 -22.11
N PHE A 59 -11.60 8.90 -21.21
CA PHE A 59 -12.24 7.61 -20.96
C PHE A 59 -12.46 7.43 -19.46
N VAL A 60 -13.46 6.67 -19.09
CA VAL A 60 -13.67 6.25 -17.68
C VAL A 60 -12.50 5.33 -17.31
N ALA A 61 -11.80 5.69 -16.26
CA ALA A 61 -10.68 4.88 -15.78
C ALA A 61 -11.17 3.51 -15.28
N GLY A 62 -10.38 2.47 -15.53
CA GLY A 62 -10.62 1.13 -14.98
C GLY A 62 -10.50 1.11 -13.46
N LEU A 63 -10.87 0.00 -12.83
CA LEU A 63 -10.66 -0.22 -11.39
C LEU A 63 -9.20 0.01 -10.96
N VAL A 64 -8.26 -0.24 -11.87
CA VAL A 64 -6.83 0.02 -11.68
C VAL A 64 -6.50 1.53 -11.68
N GLY A 65 -7.34 2.38 -12.29
CA GLY A 65 -7.20 3.85 -12.30
C GLY A 65 -7.89 4.55 -11.14
N ARG A 66 -8.69 3.84 -10.34
CA ARG A 66 -9.18 4.35 -9.06
C ARG A 66 -8.04 4.28 -8.05
N SER A 67 -7.28 5.36 -7.97
CA SER A 67 -6.33 5.52 -6.86
C SER A 67 -7.09 5.33 -5.56
N LEU A 68 -6.81 4.25 -4.84
CA LEU A 68 -7.12 4.19 -3.42
C LEU A 68 -6.32 5.37 -2.82
N ARG A 69 -7.00 6.43 -2.40
CA ARG A 69 -6.35 7.58 -1.78
C ARG A 69 -6.73 7.58 -0.31
N LEU A 70 -5.74 7.31 0.51
CA LEU A 70 -5.78 7.79 1.88
C LEU A 70 -5.34 9.26 1.82
N GLU A 71 -6.13 10.16 2.38
CA GLU A 71 -5.74 11.57 2.43
C GLU A 71 -4.41 11.68 3.18
N ALA A 72 -3.47 12.45 2.61
CA ALA A 72 -2.17 12.70 3.26
C ALA A 72 -2.31 13.48 4.57
N ALA A 73 -3.46 14.15 4.77
CA ALA A 73 -3.78 14.80 6.03
C ALA A 73 -3.94 13.77 7.16
N GLY A 74 -3.15 13.93 8.22
CA GLY A 74 -3.18 13.03 9.40
C GLY A 74 -2.29 11.80 9.29
N MET A 75 -1.38 11.72 8.31
CA MET A 75 -0.39 10.62 8.24
C MET A 75 0.61 10.65 9.40
N ASP A 76 0.74 11.80 10.08
CA ASP A 76 1.52 11.95 11.31
C ASP A 76 0.74 11.53 12.58
N ASP A 77 -0.54 11.16 12.44
CA ASP A 77 -1.36 10.69 13.56
C ASP A 77 -1.08 9.21 13.84
N PRO A 78 -0.63 8.86 15.06
CA PRO A 78 -0.44 7.47 15.47
C PRO A 78 -1.70 6.60 15.29
N ALA A 79 -2.90 7.15 15.41
CA ALA A 79 -4.15 6.42 15.19
C ALA A 79 -4.22 5.92 13.74
N ARG A 80 -3.80 6.73 12.77
CA ARG A 80 -3.74 6.33 11.35
C ARG A 80 -2.74 5.19 11.11
N VAL A 81 -1.60 5.22 11.81
CA VAL A 81 -0.61 4.12 11.76
C VAL A 81 -1.24 2.80 12.22
N LEU A 82 -2.02 2.84 13.29
CA LEU A 82 -2.71 1.65 13.83
C LEU A 82 -3.77 1.12 12.86
N GLU A 83 -4.55 2.00 12.23
CA GLU A 83 -5.53 1.63 11.20
C GLU A 83 -4.87 0.95 9.99
N ILE A 84 -3.73 1.48 9.52
CA ILE A 84 -2.96 0.88 8.42
C ILE A 84 -2.43 -0.50 8.83
N LEU A 85 -1.88 -0.65 10.03
CA LEU A 85 -1.38 -1.93 10.54
C LEU A 85 -2.50 -2.97 10.71
N GLU A 86 -3.70 -2.54 11.11
CA GLU A 86 -4.86 -3.42 11.20
C GLU A 86 -5.26 -3.95 9.81
N LEU A 87 -5.31 -3.08 8.80
CA LEU A 87 -5.62 -3.47 7.44
C LEU A 87 -4.51 -4.35 6.83
N ARG A 88 -3.24 -4.02 7.05
CA ARG A 88 -2.10 -4.85 6.67
C ARG A 88 -2.22 -6.26 7.26
N MET A 89 -2.57 -6.36 8.54
CA MET A 89 -2.75 -7.65 9.22
C MET A 89 -3.81 -8.52 8.52
N GLY A 90 -4.93 -7.93 8.09
CA GLY A 90 -5.97 -8.65 7.33
C GLY A 90 -5.48 -9.18 5.99
N VAL A 91 -4.72 -8.36 5.24
CA VAL A 91 -4.28 -8.68 3.89
C VAL A 91 -3.02 -9.54 3.88
N GLU A 92 -2.00 -9.18 4.67
CA GLU A 92 -0.69 -9.82 4.63
C GLU A 92 -0.69 -11.20 5.29
N THR A 93 -1.57 -11.44 6.25
CA THR A 93 -1.76 -12.77 6.85
C THR A 93 -2.11 -13.81 5.79
N GLU A 94 -3.02 -13.48 4.88
CA GLU A 94 -3.41 -14.38 3.81
C GLU A 94 -2.38 -14.43 2.68
N ALA A 95 -1.73 -13.32 2.36
CA ALA A 95 -0.65 -13.28 1.38
C ALA A 95 0.50 -14.21 1.77
N ALA A 96 0.92 -14.24 3.04
CA ALA A 96 1.97 -15.11 3.54
C ALA A 96 1.59 -16.60 3.47
N ALA A 97 0.35 -16.94 3.83
CA ALA A 97 -0.15 -18.32 3.72
C ALA A 97 -0.16 -18.82 2.26
N LEU A 98 -0.60 -17.94 1.33
CA LEU A 98 -0.58 -18.25 -0.10
C LEU A 98 0.87 -18.32 -0.64
N ALA A 99 1.76 -17.45 -0.19
CA ALA A 99 3.18 -17.52 -0.54
C ALA A 99 3.80 -18.86 -0.13
N ALA A 100 3.52 -19.34 1.08
CA ALA A 100 4.00 -20.65 1.54
C ALA A 100 3.56 -21.80 0.62
N THR A 101 2.38 -21.71 0.01
CA THR A 101 1.89 -22.77 -0.89
C THR A 101 2.31 -22.59 -2.35
N ARG A 102 2.70 -21.38 -2.79
CA ARG A 102 2.84 -21.04 -4.21
C ARG A 102 4.20 -20.51 -4.61
N ALA A 103 5.01 -20.08 -3.63
CA ALA A 103 6.30 -19.46 -3.94
C ALA A 103 7.20 -20.38 -4.74
N THR A 104 7.79 -19.86 -5.80
CA THR A 104 8.88 -20.52 -6.52
C THR A 104 10.17 -20.42 -5.71
N PRO A 105 11.18 -21.28 -5.97
CA PRO A 105 12.48 -21.17 -5.31
C PRO A 105 13.14 -19.79 -5.46
N ALA A 106 12.95 -19.13 -6.61
CA ALA A 106 13.46 -17.78 -6.85
C ALA A 106 12.76 -16.72 -5.97
N GLN A 107 11.46 -16.85 -5.78
CA GLN A 107 10.69 -15.95 -4.90
C GLN A 107 11.04 -16.19 -3.42
N THR A 108 11.20 -17.43 -3.00
CA THR A 108 11.68 -17.75 -1.66
C THR A 108 13.06 -17.15 -1.40
N ALA A 109 13.98 -17.26 -2.37
CA ALA A 109 15.30 -16.63 -2.28
C ALA A 109 15.21 -15.10 -2.19
N ALA A 110 14.29 -14.47 -2.92
CA ALA A 110 14.07 -13.02 -2.86
C ALA A 110 13.54 -12.57 -1.48
N ILE A 111 12.67 -13.36 -0.84
CA ILE A 111 12.19 -13.10 0.53
C ILE A 111 13.36 -13.15 1.52
N HIS A 112 14.21 -14.20 1.46
CA HIS A 112 15.39 -14.28 2.31
C HIS A 112 16.39 -13.14 2.07
N ALA A 113 16.62 -12.77 0.81
CA ALA A 113 17.49 -11.64 0.47
C ALA A 113 17.00 -10.31 1.08
N ALA A 114 15.67 -10.11 1.17
CA ALA A 114 15.09 -8.95 1.84
C ALA A 114 15.36 -8.97 3.37
N VAL A 115 15.30 -10.14 4.01
CA VAL A 115 15.67 -10.30 5.43
C VAL A 115 17.16 -10.01 5.66
N GLU A 116 18.03 -10.50 4.79
CA GLU A 116 19.49 -10.24 4.86
C GLU A 116 19.80 -8.74 4.67
N ALA A 117 19.11 -8.08 3.73
CA ALA A 117 19.26 -6.64 3.52
C ALA A 117 18.86 -5.84 4.76
N LEU A 118 17.76 -6.22 5.43
CA LEU A 118 17.34 -5.59 6.68
C LEU A 118 18.35 -5.84 7.81
N ALA A 119 18.94 -7.04 7.87
CA ALA A 119 20.01 -7.33 8.83
C ALA A 119 21.24 -6.46 8.59
N ALA A 120 21.65 -6.27 7.34
CA ALA A 120 22.75 -5.37 6.98
C ALA A 120 22.46 -3.91 7.33
N ALA A 121 21.21 -3.45 7.14
CA ALA A 121 20.77 -2.11 7.56
C ALA A 121 20.88 -1.95 9.09
N ALA A 122 20.49 -2.98 9.86
CA ALA A 122 20.63 -2.98 11.32
C ALA A 122 22.08 -2.84 11.80
N GLU A 123 23.04 -3.46 11.10
CA GLU A 123 24.46 -3.41 11.44
C GLU A 123 25.11 -2.07 11.02
N THR A 124 24.72 -1.49 9.90
CA THR A 124 25.25 -0.21 9.41
C THR A 124 24.62 1.02 10.05
N GLY A 125 23.55 0.84 10.84
CA GLY A 125 22.82 1.95 11.48
C GLY A 125 21.87 2.69 10.54
N ALA A 126 21.57 2.13 9.36
CA ALA A 126 20.52 2.62 8.47
C ALA A 126 19.13 2.49 9.12
N ASP A 127 18.12 3.17 8.57
CA ASP A 127 16.77 3.12 9.13
C ASP A 127 16.01 1.82 8.83
N GLY A 128 16.41 1.08 7.79
CA GLY A 128 15.86 -0.22 7.43
C GLY A 128 14.44 -0.18 6.85
N VAL A 129 13.91 1.00 6.60
CA VAL A 129 12.51 1.16 6.13
C VAL A 129 12.30 0.53 4.77
N ASP A 130 13.18 0.81 3.81
CA ASP A 130 13.09 0.28 2.45
C ASP A 130 13.24 -1.25 2.41
N GLU A 131 14.08 -1.79 3.28
CA GLU A 131 14.33 -3.22 3.41
C GLU A 131 13.10 -3.93 3.98
N ASP A 132 12.49 -3.37 5.03
CA ASP A 132 11.24 -3.84 5.62
C ASP A 132 10.12 -3.89 4.57
N LEU A 133 9.94 -2.80 3.82
CA LEU A 133 8.92 -2.70 2.79
C LEU A 133 9.14 -3.70 1.64
N ARG A 134 10.41 -3.94 1.25
CA ARG A 134 10.76 -4.94 0.24
C ARG A 134 10.40 -6.35 0.69
N PHE A 135 10.58 -6.69 1.96
CA PHE A 135 10.18 -7.98 2.51
C PHE A 135 8.68 -8.23 2.36
N HIS A 136 7.85 -7.29 2.79
CA HIS A 136 6.39 -7.41 2.67
C HIS A 136 5.91 -7.49 1.22
N THR A 137 6.54 -6.72 0.32
CA THR A 137 6.24 -6.76 -1.12
C THR A 137 6.62 -8.10 -1.73
N ALA A 138 7.79 -8.65 -1.39
CA ALA A 138 8.24 -9.95 -1.90
C ALA A 138 7.28 -11.09 -1.49
N ILE A 139 6.76 -11.08 -0.26
CA ILE A 139 5.73 -12.04 0.18
C ILE A 139 4.44 -11.87 -0.64
N ALA A 140 4.01 -10.63 -0.87
CA ALA A 140 2.83 -10.33 -1.67
C ALA A 140 2.95 -10.87 -3.10
N GLU A 141 4.10 -10.67 -3.74
CA GLU A 141 4.41 -11.18 -5.07
C GLU A 141 4.43 -12.72 -5.10
N ALA A 142 5.00 -13.35 -4.06
CA ALA A 142 5.07 -14.79 -3.91
C ALA A 142 3.69 -15.45 -3.67
N SER A 143 2.68 -14.69 -3.27
CA SER A 143 1.30 -15.18 -3.09
C SER A 143 0.67 -15.72 -4.38
N GLY A 144 1.21 -15.36 -5.55
CA GLY A 144 0.70 -15.75 -6.86
C GLY A 144 -0.60 -15.07 -7.28
N ASN A 145 -1.10 -14.09 -6.50
CA ASN A 145 -2.25 -13.29 -6.84
C ASN A 145 -1.81 -11.82 -7.05
N PRO A 146 -1.89 -11.29 -8.28
CA PRO A 146 -1.36 -9.95 -8.61
C PRO A 146 -2.06 -8.79 -7.88
N LEU A 147 -3.20 -9.03 -7.23
CA LEU A 147 -3.89 -8.00 -6.45
C LEU A 147 -3.22 -7.76 -5.09
N PHE A 148 -2.56 -8.76 -4.49
CA PHE A 148 -1.86 -8.57 -3.21
C PHE A 148 -0.73 -7.54 -3.31
N PRO A 149 0.21 -7.61 -4.25
CA PRO A 149 1.27 -6.59 -4.35
C PRO A 149 0.72 -5.19 -4.65
N LEU A 150 -0.41 -5.04 -5.35
CA LEU A 150 -1.06 -3.74 -5.55
C LEU A 150 -1.59 -3.15 -4.25
N VAL A 151 -2.31 -3.95 -3.46
CA VAL A 151 -2.90 -3.50 -2.19
C VAL A 151 -1.81 -3.28 -1.14
N ILE A 152 -0.90 -4.24 -1.00
CA ILE A 152 0.19 -4.17 -0.01
C ILE A 152 1.13 -3.02 -0.35
N GLY A 153 1.51 -2.83 -1.62
CA GLY A 153 2.33 -1.71 -2.05
C GLY A 153 1.71 -0.35 -1.71
N PHE A 154 0.38 -0.22 -1.90
CA PHE A 154 -0.34 0.97 -1.49
C PHE A 154 -0.27 1.19 0.04
N LEU A 155 -0.55 0.17 0.85
CA LEU A 155 -0.55 0.26 2.32
C LEU A 155 0.86 0.54 2.87
N VAL A 156 1.86 -0.07 2.27
CA VAL A 156 3.28 0.05 2.61
C VAL A 156 3.78 1.48 2.38
N GLU A 157 3.45 2.11 1.25
CA GLU A 157 3.82 3.51 0.99
C GLU A 157 3.20 4.48 2.01
N HIS A 158 1.95 4.22 2.43
CA HIS A 158 1.31 5.02 3.47
C HIS A 158 1.93 4.75 4.85
N TYR A 159 2.30 3.51 5.14
CA TYR A 159 3.02 3.15 6.36
C TYR A 159 4.41 3.80 6.40
N ARG A 160 5.13 3.85 5.26
CA ARG A 160 6.41 4.58 5.13
C ARG A 160 6.27 6.03 5.56
N ALA A 161 5.25 6.74 5.05
CA ALA A 161 5.01 8.13 5.41
C ALA A 161 4.75 8.31 6.92
N SER A 162 4.13 7.32 7.55
CA SER A 162 3.75 7.34 8.96
C SER A 162 4.87 6.87 9.90
N ILE A 163 5.82 6.06 9.45
CA ILE A 163 6.85 5.45 10.31
C ILE A 163 7.80 6.49 10.91
N HIS A 164 7.91 7.66 10.29
CA HIS A 164 8.70 8.79 10.83
C HIS A 164 8.15 9.30 12.17
N VAL A 165 6.87 9.08 12.47
CA VAL A 165 6.25 9.41 13.77
C VAL A 165 6.84 8.53 14.90
N LEU A 166 7.30 7.33 14.54
CA LEU A 166 7.83 6.34 15.46
C LEU A 166 9.35 6.46 15.67
N ARG A 167 9.93 7.62 15.42
CA ARG A 167 11.38 7.83 15.50
C ARG A 167 12.02 7.17 16.71
N PHE A 168 12.85 6.20 16.43
CA PHE A 168 13.81 5.63 17.37
C PHE A 168 15.20 6.08 16.97
N ASP A 169 16.03 6.46 17.94
CA ASP A 169 17.39 6.95 17.67
C ASP A 169 18.45 5.96 18.13
N GLY A 170 19.57 5.91 17.41
CA GLY A 170 20.77 5.20 17.82
C GLY A 170 20.55 3.73 18.19
N ALA A 171 20.99 3.34 19.39
CA ALA A 171 20.96 1.97 19.89
C ALA A 171 19.55 1.38 19.99
N ALA A 172 18.54 2.19 20.30
CA ALA A 172 17.16 1.73 20.39
C ALA A 172 16.62 1.31 19.02
N ARG A 173 16.96 2.06 17.95
CA ARG A 173 16.62 1.70 16.58
C ARG A 173 17.28 0.41 16.14
N GLN A 174 18.59 0.25 16.38
CA GLN A 174 19.29 -0.98 16.05
C GLN A 174 18.73 -2.21 16.78
N ALA A 175 18.40 -2.06 18.05
CA ALA A 175 17.77 -3.14 18.82
C ALA A 175 16.39 -3.52 18.23
N LEU A 176 15.62 -2.52 17.81
CA LEU A 176 14.35 -2.73 17.12
C LEU A 176 14.54 -3.47 15.80
N LEU A 177 15.44 -3.01 14.93
CA LEU A 177 15.71 -3.65 13.64
C LEU A 177 16.16 -5.10 13.80
N ARG A 178 17.09 -5.39 14.73
CA ARG A 178 17.49 -6.78 15.04
C ARG A 178 16.32 -7.64 15.51
N ARG A 179 15.34 -7.07 16.23
CA ARG A 179 14.12 -7.79 16.59
C ARG A 179 13.26 -8.07 15.36
N VAL A 180 13.03 -7.06 14.52
CA VAL A 180 12.24 -7.18 13.28
C VAL A 180 12.88 -8.20 12.32
N VAL A 181 14.20 -8.21 12.18
CA VAL A 181 14.93 -9.23 11.40
C VAL A 181 14.59 -10.64 11.87
N ARG A 182 14.59 -10.89 13.18
CA ARG A 182 14.22 -12.22 13.72
C ARG A 182 12.75 -12.56 13.47
N GLU A 183 11.85 -11.59 13.57
CA GLU A 183 10.43 -11.77 13.27
C GLU A 183 10.25 -12.13 11.77
N HIS A 184 10.92 -11.42 10.86
CA HIS A 184 10.90 -11.70 9.42
C HIS A 184 11.51 -13.05 9.07
N ALA A 185 12.62 -13.44 9.69
CA ALA A 185 13.25 -14.73 9.46
C ALA A 185 12.28 -15.91 9.75
N VAL A 186 11.49 -15.82 10.82
CA VAL A 186 10.47 -16.85 11.13
C VAL A 186 9.44 -16.96 10.01
N VAL A 187 9.00 -15.85 9.43
CA VAL A 187 8.05 -15.86 8.30
C VAL A 187 8.70 -16.46 7.06
N ALA A 188 9.92 -16.02 6.71
CA ALA A 188 10.66 -16.50 5.55
C ALA A 188 10.91 -18.03 5.63
N ASP A 189 11.29 -18.52 6.81
CA ASP A 189 11.51 -19.93 7.07
C ASP A 189 10.23 -20.76 6.95
N ALA A 190 9.10 -20.24 7.45
CA ALA A 190 7.79 -20.91 7.30
C ALA A 190 7.38 -21.01 5.82
N ILE A 191 7.57 -19.93 5.04
CA ILE A 191 7.32 -19.94 3.59
C ILE A 191 8.22 -20.97 2.90
N SER A 192 9.50 -21.02 3.24
CA SER A 192 10.47 -21.96 2.66
C SER A 192 10.16 -23.41 2.96
N ARG A 193 9.56 -23.70 4.12
CA ARG A 193 9.10 -25.04 4.51
C ARG A 193 7.72 -25.39 3.96
N HIS A 194 7.11 -24.50 3.18
CA HIS A 194 5.73 -24.64 2.69
C HIS A 194 4.69 -24.80 3.81
N ASP A 195 4.94 -24.22 5.00
CA ASP A 195 4.06 -24.23 6.15
C ASP A 195 3.16 -22.99 6.15
N SER A 196 1.98 -23.13 5.55
CA SER A 196 1.05 -22.01 5.39
C SER A 196 0.44 -21.53 6.71
N GLU A 197 0.25 -22.41 7.68
CA GLU A 197 -0.31 -22.04 8.98
C GLU A 197 0.73 -21.31 9.84
N GLU A 198 1.97 -21.78 9.85
CA GLU A 198 3.05 -21.08 10.53
C GLU A 198 3.35 -19.73 9.85
N ALA A 199 3.35 -19.66 8.53
CA ALA A 199 3.54 -18.39 7.80
C ALA A 199 2.44 -17.37 8.17
N ARG A 200 1.17 -17.82 8.21
CA ARG A 200 0.03 -17.02 8.63
C ARG A 200 0.19 -16.50 10.06
N TRP A 201 0.55 -17.39 10.97
CA TRP A 201 0.73 -17.05 12.37
C TRP A 201 1.91 -16.10 12.59
N ALA A 202 3.05 -16.37 11.95
CA ALA A 202 4.27 -15.59 12.11
C ALA A 202 4.10 -14.14 11.62
N ILE A 203 3.55 -13.93 10.42
CA ILE A 203 3.32 -12.57 9.90
C ILE A 203 2.28 -11.81 10.73
N ARG A 204 1.22 -12.48 11.16
CA ARG A 204 0.21 -11.88 12.04
C ARG A 204 0.81 -11.43 13.37
N ARG A 205 1.67 -12.26 13.96
CA ARG A 205 2.38 -11.92 15.19
C ARG A 205 3.30 -10.72 14.98
N HIS A 206 4.09 -10.71 13.91
CA HIS A 206 4.97 -9.59 13.54
C HIS A 206 4.20 -8.25 13.47
N LEU A 207 3.09 -8.22 12.72
CA LEU A 207 2.28 -7.01 12.57
C LEU A 207 1.60 -6.58 13.89
N ARG A 208 1.15 -7.53 14.70
CA ARG A 208 0.62 -7.26 16.05
C ARG A 208 1.69 -6.67 16.97
N ASP A 209 2.88 -7.22 16.95
CA ASP A 209 4.02 -6.69 17.71
C ASP A 209 4.37 -5.27 17.23
N GLY A 210 4.23 -5.00 15.93
CA GLY A 210 4.30 -3.66 15.34
C GLY A 210 3.28 -2.71 15.95
N GLN A 211 2.00 -3.10 16.00
CA GLN A 211 0.95 -2.30 16.64
C GLN A 211 1.24 -1.99 18.11
N GLN A 212 1.70 -2.99 18.86
CA GLN A 212 2.05 -2.80 20.27
C GLN A 212 3.21 -1.79 20.46
N ARG A 213 4.20 -1.81 19.55
CA ARG A 213 5.29 -0.83 19.54
C ARG A 213 4.78 0.60 19.31
N VAL A 214 3.83 0.78 18.39
CA VAL A 214 3.18 2.08 18.16
C VAL A 214 2.45 2.56 19.39
N LEU A 215 1.60 1.71 19.98
CA LEU A 215 0.83 2.04 21.20
C LEU A 215 1.73 2.42 22.37
N ALA A 216 2.81 1.66 22.62
CA ALA A 216 3.77 1.97 23.68
C ALA A 216 4.45 3.33 23.46
N LYS A 217 4.77 3.68 22.20
CA LYS A 217 5.38 4.97 21.86
C LYS A 217 4.41 6.13 22.08
N VAL A 218 3.13 5.95 21.71
CA VAL A 218 2.09 6.96 21.96
C VAL A 218 1.91 7.22 23.44
N GLN A 219 1.81 6.17 24.24
CA GLN A 219 1.66 6.28 25.69
C GLN A 219 2.86 6.98 26.36
N ALA A 220 4.08 6.70 25.89
CA ALA A 220 5.28 7.34 26.41
C ALA A 220 5.39 8.85 26.06
N ASN A 221 4.69 9.31 25.02
CA ASN A 221 4.68 10.70 24.56
C ASN A 221 3.44 11.50 25.03
N THR A 222 2.52 10.86 25.76
CA THR A 222 1.36 11.54 26.37
C THR A 222 1.79 12.08 27.73
N PRO A 223 1.69 13.40 27.97
CA PRO A 223 2.16 14.04 29.22
C PRO A 223 1.34 13.61 30.43
#